data_bdc1e43d5b4967f8ae970b810a06ec21
#
_entry.id   bdc1e43d5b4967f8ae970b810a06ec21
#
_cell.length_a   1.000
_cell.length_b   1.000
_cell.length_c   1.000
_cell.angle_alpha   90.00
_cell.angle_beta   90.00
_cell.angle_gamma   90.00
#
_symmetry.space_group_name_H-M   'P 1'
#
loop_
_entity.id
_entity.type
_entity.pdbx_description
1 polymer ?
#
loop_
_entity_poly.entity_id
_entity_poly.type
_entity_poly.pdbx_seq_one_letter_code
_entity_poly.pdbx_strand_id
1 'polypeptide(L)'
;MQRYDPARHRGSRIVRCWLLCLLLGPLAGLAEERPNILLLMAEDMSPRVGAFGDPVAVTPNIDQLAAEGVTYTNVFTTAGVCAPSRAAIIMGLQQQSFGAQHMRSNTGGPAAYQPVPPAGAKAFPELLRAAGYHTQVTTKLDYQFSGPLVNSGPASIWDQQSYGNDLNTRVEKPFFAYMTFMETHESGIFPRWVWPHSLAHLIAQLTHIWYHRGTEDVVMPADVSVPPYYPDSPAIRTDIARHYNNIRTMDLRVGEILAQLERDNLVDSTIVVWTTDHGDALPRAKRELYDSGLHVPMIIRWPEKFRPEGAVAGSVNDRLISLVDLGPTFLSLAGVSVPAGIHGQAFAGEQAQPERDYIYAARDRIDAVADRQRAIRDKQYKYIYSHDTQAGGFRLAYRDLALGMQDLWRHLEAGRLNEVQRQWFSERPREMLFDIESDPHEIRNVVEDPAYAVVLNRLRAALQAQSDAVHDDSDGISEAVLAERFWPGGQQPKTASPSIQVDAGRLRIVSDNGASIEYRLDEGPWQLYTGPLSAPQPGRLEARAVRYGWAASDVVGK
;
A
#
# COMPACT_ATOMS: atom_id res chain seq x y z
N MET A 1 37.32 -37.18 89.43
CA MET A 1 35.86 -37.21 89.73
C MET A 1 35.22 -36.04 88.98
N GLN A 2 34.54 -36.28 87.98
CA GLN A 2 33.29 -35.67 87.62
C GLN A 2 32.89 -35.99 86.14
N ARG A 3 31.68 -36.26 85.98
CA ARG A 3 31.05 -37.01 84.98
C ARG A 3 30.93 -36.25 83.64
N TYR A 4 31.09 -37.02 82.60
CA TYR A 4 30.78 -36.68 81.20
C TYR A 4 29.25 -36.73 80.96
N ASP A 5 28.71 -35.71 80.34
CA ASP A 5 27.32 -35.70 79.88
C ASP A 5 27.31 -35.45 78.37
N PRO A 6 26.78 -36.38 77.50
CA PRO A 6 26.74 -36.26 76.07
C PRO A 6 25.31 -35.99 75.57
N ALA A 7 24.97 -34.73 75.38
CA ALA A 7 23.79 -34.40 74.65
C ALA A 7 23.77 -32.95 74.21
N ARG A 8 24.30 -32.64 73.04
CA ARG A 8 23.91 -31.47 72.21
C ARG A 8 24.71 -31.46 70.91
N HIS A 9 24.14 -32.02 69.80
CA HIS A 9 24.40 -31.63 68.44
C HIS A 9 23.58 -32.51 67.46
N ARG A 10 22.29 -32.24 67.39
CA ARG A 10 21.44 -32.65 66.25
C ARG A 10 20.39 -31.57 66.04
N GLY A 11 20.64 -30.62 65.16
CA GLY A 11 19.66 -29.59 64.90
C GLY A 11 20.17 -28.42 64.03
N SER A 12 20.78 -28.62 62.90
CA SER A 12 21.01 -27.48 61.99
C SER A 12 21.32 -27.91 60.50
N ARG A 13 20.69 -28.94 59.99
CA ARG A 13 20.92 -29.31 58.57
C ARG A 13 19.64 -29.38 57.73
N ILE A 14 18.46 -29.05 58.23
CA ILE A 14 17.20 -29.17 57.48
C ILE A 14 16.64 -27.80 57.03
N VAL A 15 17.13 -26.68 57.56
CA VAL A 15 16.56 -25.34 57.21
C VAL A 15 17.24 -24.67 56.01
N ARG A 16 18.36 -25.21 55.50
CA ARG A 16 19.04 -24.59 54.33
C ARG A 16 18.64 -25.09 52.95
N CYS A 17 17.82 -26.17 52.84
CA CYS A 17 17.36 -26.67 51.54
C CYS A 17 16.02 -26.09 51.09
N TRP A 18 15.27 -25.41 51.94
CA TRP A 18 13.95 -24.85 51.55
C TRP A 18 13.99 -23.38 51.06
N LEU A 19 15.12 -22.68 51.24
CA LEU A 19 15.26 -21.30 50.72
C LEU A 19 15.85 -21.20 49.31
N LEU A 20 16.30 -22.33 48.72
CA LEU A 20 16.81 -22.32 47.34
C LEU A 20 15.76 -22.73 46.29
N CYS A 21 14.60 -23.24 46.70
CA CYS A 21 13.51 -23.62 45.79
C CYS A 21 12.47 -22.51 45.53
N LEU A 22 12.58 -21.36 46.19
CA LEU A 22 11.64 -20.22 46.03
C LEU A 22 12.14 -19.13 45.04
N LEU A 23 13.29 -19.32 44.39
CA LEU A 23 13.82 -18.39 43.38
C LEU A 23 13.81 -18.93 41.94
N LEU A 24 13.23 -20.11 41.71
CA LEU A 24 12.88 -20.62 40.41
C LEU A 24 11.35 -20.54 40.22
N GLY A 25 10.79 -19.36 40.41
CA GLY A 25 9.54 -19.02 39.78
C GLY A 25 9.76 -19.18 38.27
N PRO A 26 8.77 -19.72 37.49
CA PRO A 26 8.91 -19.73 36.06
C PRO A 26 9.19 -18.27 35.64
N LEU A 27 10.32 -18.03 35.02
CA LEU A 27 10.48 -16.92 34.10
C LEU A 27 9.39 -17.16 33.01
N ALA A 28 8.14 -16.79 33.33
CA ALA A 28 7.18 -16.48 32.29
C ALA A 28 7.90 -15.40 31.48
N GLY A 29 8.49 -15.81 30.36
CA GLY A 29 9.03 -14.88 29.41
C GLY A 29 7.95 -13.84 29.21
N LEU A 30 8.22 -12.59 29.57
CA LEU A 30 7.37 -11.48 29.21
C LEU A 30 7.25 -11.60 27.69
N ALA A 31 6.11 -12.10 27.21
CA ALA A 31 5.84 -12.11 25.77
C ALA A 31 6.05 -10.67 25.35
N GLU A 32 7.03 -10.43 24.48
CA GLU A 32 7.36 -9.11 23.98
C GLU A 32 6.08 -8.47 23.47
N GLU A 33 5.70 -7.35 24.05
CA GLU A 33 4.44 -6.70 23.72
C GLU A 33 4.51 -6.18 22.29
N ARG A 34 3.69 -6.71 21.41
CA ARG A 34 3.65 -6.35 20.00
C ARG A 34 2.67 -5.19 19.76
N PRO A 35 3.02 -4.20 18.91
CA PRO A 35 2.15 -3.07 18.65
C PRO A 35 0.90 -3.48 17.86
N ASN A 36 -0.20 -2.77 18.06
CA ASN A 36 -1.20 -2.65 17.01
C ASN A 36 -0.63 -1.77 15.90
N ILE A 37 -1.04 -2.02 14.67
CA ILE A 37 -0.61 -1.25 13.50
C ILE A 37 -1.85 -0.79 12.73
N LEU A 38 -2.01 0.51 12.58
CA LEU A 38 -3.09 1.14 11.84
C LEU A 38 -2.53 1.87 10.62
N LEU A 39 -2.83 1.36 9.43
CA LEU A 39 -2.52 1.99 8.16
C LEU A 39 -3.76 2.74 7.64
N LEU A 40 -3.68 4.05 7.60
CA LEU A 40 -4.67 4.97 7.03
C LEU A 40 -4.19 5.38 5.64
N MET A 41 -4.84 4.86 4.60
CA MET A 41 -4.45 5.04 3.20
C MET A 41 -5.46 5.95 2.50
N ALA A 42 -5.08 7.18 2.20
CA ALA A 42 -5.86 8.02 1.29
C ALA A 42 -5.75 7.50 -0.16
N GLU A 43 -6.64 7.95 -1.03
CA GLU A 43 -6.56 7.73 -2.47
C GLU A 43 -6.01 8.99 -3.15
N ASP A 44 -5.29 8.82 -4.25
CA ASP A 44 -5.06 9.84 -5.28
C ASP A 44 -4.61 11.21 -4.76
N MET A 45 -3.61 11.33 -3.88
CA MET A 45 -3.13 12.64 -3.44
C MET A 45 -1.61 12.74 -3.26
N SER A 46 -1.04 13.82 -3.76
CA SER A 46 0.32 14.27 -3.47
C SER A 46 0.38 14.96 -2.08
N PRO A 47 1.55 15.46 -1.61
CA PRO A 47 1.69 16.09 -0.30
C PRO A 47 0.91 17.42 -0.13
N ARG A 48 -0.40 17.43 -0.40
CA ARG A 48 -1.31 18.58 -0.22
C ARG A 48 -1.88 18.61 1.20
N VAL A 49 -1.00 18.82 2.16
CA VAL A 49 -1.28 18.80 3.60
C VAL A 49 -0.57 19.96 4.28
N GLY A 50 -1.18 20.59 5.26
CA GLY A 50 -0.59 21.71 6.00
C GLY A 50 0.78 21.37 6.60
N ALA A 51 0.92 20.19 7.21
CA ALA A 51 2.17 19.70 7.78
C ALA A 51 3.32 19.50 6.75
N PHE A 52 3.01 19.44 5.45
CA PHE A 52 3.99 19.42 4.36
C PHE A 52 4.23 20.80 3.74
N GLY A 53 3.69 21.85 4.35
CA GLY A 53 3.89 23.23 3.91
C GLY A 53 2.91 23.74 2.84
N ASP A 54 1.83 22.98 2.55
CA ASP A 54 0.78 23.44 1.63
C ASP A 54 -0.09 24.51 2.31
N PRO A 55 -0.10 25.77 1.80
CA PRO A 55 -0.80 26.88 2.46
C PRO A 55 -2.32 26.87 2.22
N VAL A 56 -2.82 26.03 1.31
CA VAL A 56 -4.24 25.96 0.92
C VAL A 56 -4.96 24.81 1.63
N ALA A 57 -4.23 23.76 1.96
CA ALA A 57 -4.78 22.57 2.59
C ALA A 57 -5.39 22.87 3.97
N VAL A 58 -6.58 22.31 4.23
CA VAL A 58 -7.27 22.41 5.53
C VAL A 58 -7.33 21.00 6.14
N THR A 59 -6.26 20.62 6.85
CA THR A 59 -6.00 19.25 7.33
C THR A 59 -5.65 19.20 8.83
N PRO A 60 -6.47 19.79 9.73
CA PRO A 60 -6.11 19.94 11.13
C PRO A 60 -5.87 18.63 11.86
N ASN A 61 -6.55 17.53 11.51
CA ASN A 61 -6.36 16.23 12.16
C ASN A 61 -5.05 15.56 11.71
N ILE A 62 -4.71 15.66 10.43
CA ILE A 62 -3.43 15.14 9.89
C ILE A 62 -2.28 16.02 10.37
N ASP A 63 -2.45 17.34 10.46
CA ASP A 63 -1.45 18.25 10.99
C ASP A 63 -1.16 17.96 12.49
N GLN A 64 -2.20 17.63 13.27
CA GLN A 64 -2.05 17.16 14.64
C GLN A 64 -1.30 15.83 14.70
N LEU A 65 -1.65 14.87 13.82
CA LEU A 65 -0.93 13.59 13.72
C LEU A 65 0.55 13.80 13.39
N ALA A 66 0.89 14.75 12.54
CA ALA A 66 2.27 15.14 12.22
C ALA A 66 3.00 15.76 13.42
N ALA A 67 2.33 16.60 14.19
CA ALA A 67 2.89 17.19 15.41
C ALA A 67 3.19 16.12 16.49
N GLU A 68 2.43 15.05 16.53
CA GLU A 68 2.62 13.90 17.44
C GLU A 68 3.55 12.82 16.87
N GLY A 69 3.79 12.83 15.56
CA GLY A 69 4.52 11.81 14.81
C GLY A 69 5.80 12.33 14.16
N VAL A 70 6.25 11.58 13.16
CA VAL A 70 7.35 11.94 12.25
C VAL A 70 6.79 12.09 10.84
N THR A 71 7.10 13.22 10.21
CA THR A 71 6.74 13.50 8.81
C THR A 71 7.87 13.03 7.88
N TYR A 72 7.56 12.12 6.94
CA TYR A 72 8.51 11.61 5.96
C TYR A 72 8.27 12.32 4.62
N THR A 73 9.30 13.02 4.11
CA THR A 73 9.16 13.92 2.96
C THR A 73 9.58 13.31 1.63
N ASN A 74 10.30 12.18 1.62
CA ASN A 74 10.76 11.52 0.40
C ASN A 74 10.16 10.11 0.28
N VAL A 75 8.84 10.04 0.16
CA VAL A 75 8.10 8.79 0.00
C VAL A 75 7.49 8.69 -1.38
N PHE A 76 7.67 7.55 -2.04
CA PHE A 76 7.24 7.37 -3.43
C PHE A 76 6.54 6.03 -3.64
N THR A 77 5.51 6.06 -4.49
CA THR A 77 4.89 4.83 -4.98
C THR A 77 5.68 4.24 -6.15
N THR A 78 5.42 2.96 -6.47
CA THR A 78 6.01 2.25 -7.60
C THR A 78 5.25 2.44 -8.92
N ALA A 79 4.03 2.97 -8.85
CA ALA A 79 3.18 3.26 -10.00
C ALA A 79 2.21 4.40 -9.68
N GLY A 80 2.03 5.33 -10.61
CA GLY A 80 1.12 6.47 -10.44
C GLY A 80 -0.36 6.12 -10.60
N VAL A 81 -0.77 4.88 -10.26
CA VAL A 81 -2.15 4.42 -10.39
C VAL A 81 -2.48 3.30 -9.40
N CYS A 82 -3.74 3.24 -8.95
CA CYS A 82 -4.20 2.44 -7.82
C CYS A 82 -3.80 0.95 -7.87
N ALA A 83 -4.29 0.18 -8.86
CA ALA A 83 -4.19 -1.28 -8.83
C ALA A 83 -2.73 -1.79 -8.89
N PRO A 84 -1.84 -1.31 -9.77
CA PRO A 84 -0.42 -1.66 -9.72
C PRO A 84 0.27 -1.26 -8.42
N SER A 85 0.05 -0.03 -7.91
CA SER A 85 0.60 0.43 -6.65
C SER A 85 0.14 -0.45 -5.47
N ARG A 86 -1.17 -0.69 -5.34
CA ARG A 86 -1.74 -1.48 -4.23
C ARG A 86 -1.30 -2.93 -4.28
N ALA A 87 -1.19 -3.52 -5.48
CA ALA A 87 -0.64 -4.87 -5.66
C ALA A 87 0.83 -4.95 -5.20
N ALA A 88 1.63 -3.93 -5.53
CA ALA A 88 3.02 -3.84 -5.09
C ALA A 88 3.14 -3.69 -3.56
N ILE A 89 2.37 -2.78 -2.96
CA ILE A 89 2.35 -2.53 -1.51
C ILE A 89 2.02 -3.81 -0.74
N ILE A 90 0.92 -4.49 -1.10
CA ILE A 90 0.44 -5.64 -0.32
C ILE A 90 1.38 -6.84 -0.40
N MET A 91 2.12 -6.99 -1.51
CA MET A 91 3.08 -8.06 -1.71
C MET A 91 4.50 -7.70 -1.28
N GLY A 92 4.82 -6.41 -1.13
CA GLY A 92 6.20 -5.95 -0.95
C GLY A 92 7.09 -6.23 -2.17
N LEU A 93 6.48 -6.41 -3.34
CA LEU A 93 7.14 -6.74 -4.61
C LEU A 93 6.83 -5.66 -5.65
N GLN A 94 7.77 -5.38 -6.53
CA GLN A 94 7.49 -4.55 -7.70
C GLN A 94 6.45 -5.24 -8.59
N GLN A 95 5.44 -4.51 -9.03
CA GLN A 95 4.27 -5.05 -9.76
C GLN A 95 4.65 -5.78 -11.06
N GLN A 96 5.76 -5.41 -11.70
CA GLN A 96 6.24 -6.04 -12.94
C GLN A 96 6.68 -7.48 -12.71
N SER A 97 7.26 -7.78 -11.55
CA SER A 97 7.82 -9.10 -11.25
C SER A 97 6.79 -10.22 -11.20
N PHE A 98 5.50 -9.89 -11.09
CA PHE A 98 4.43 -10.88 -11.01
C PHE A 98 3.21 -10.61 -11.90
N GLY A 99 3.35 -9.70 -12.89
CA GLY A 99 2.32 -9.43 -13.88
C GLY A 99 1.24 -8.43 -13.46
N ALA A 100 1.45 -7.67 -12.38
CA ALA A 100 0.48 -6.68 -11.88
C ALA A 100 0.70 -5.26 -12.43
N GLN A 101 1.56 -5.09 -13.43
CA GLN A 101 1.92 -3.79 -14.00
C GLN A 101 0.81 -3.12 -14.82
N HIS A 102 -0.15 -3.90 -15.33
CA HIS A 102 -1.28 -3.36 -16.10
C HIS A 102 -2.45 -3.02 -15.21
N MET A 103 -3.12 -1.92 -15.51
CA MET A 103 -4.32 -1.53 -14.78
C MET A 103 -5.46 -2.50 -15.09
N ARG A 104 -5.82 -3.34 -14.10
CA ARG A 104 -6.92 -4.31 -14.13
C ARG A 104 -6.88 -5.26 -15.34
N SER A 105 -5.82 -6.04 -15.43
CA SER A 105 -5.61 -7.02 -16.49
C SER A 105 -6.76 -8.03 -16.66
N ASN A 106 -7.54 -8.31 -15.60
CA ASN A 106 -8.68 -9.22 -15.64
C ASN A 106 -9.99 -8.62 -16.19
N THR A 107 -10.10 -7.29 -16.29
CA THR A 107 -11.35 -6.61 -16.68
C THR A 107 -11.18 -5.55 -17.76
N GLY A 108 -10.00 -5.04 -17.99
CA GLY A 108 -9.76 -3.90 -18.88
C GLY A 108 -8.71 -4.13 -19.97
N GLY A 109 -8.09 -5.31 -20.02
CA GLY A 109 -7.01 -5.62 -20.94
C GLY A 109 -7.47 -6.33 -22.22
N PRO A 110 -6.59 -6.37 -23.23
CA PRO A 110 -6.84 -7.11 -24.47
C PRO A 110 -6.81 -8.63 -24.27
N ALA A 111 -6.22 -9.11 -23.17
CA ALA A 111 -6.18 -10.50 -22.79
C ALA A 111 -6.42 -10.60 -21.27
N ALA A 112 -7.50 -11.30 -20.88
CA ALA A 112 -7.84 -11.44 -19.46
C ALA A 112 -6.89 -12.42 -18.75
N TYR A 113 -6.27 -11.98 -17.66
CA TYR A 113 -5.53 -12.82 -16.73
C TYR A 113 -5.51 -12.18 -15.34
N GLN A 114 -5.17 -12.94 -14.32
CA GLN A 114 -4.83 -12.40 -13.00
C GLN A 114 -3.32 -12.51 -12.78
N PRO A 115 -2.68 -11.49 -12.20
CA PRO A 115 -1.29 -11.57 -11.77
C PRO A 115 -1.05 -12.76 -10.85
N VAL A 116 0.09 -13.42 -11.00
CA VAL A 116 0.45 -14.59 -10.20
C VAL A 116 1.77 -14.33 -9.49
N PRO A 117 1.75 -13.99 -8.20
CA PRO A 117 2.97 -13.86 -7.40
C PRO A 117 3.81 -15.16 -7.41
N PRO A 118 5.13 -15.06 -7.16
CA PRO A 118 6.01 -16.23 -7.04
C PRO A 118 5.43 -17.29 -6.10
N ALA A 119 5.74 -18.56 -6.38
CA ALA A 119 5.24 -19.66 -5.56
C ALA A 119 5.66 -19.49 -4.10
N GLY A 120 4.70 -19.58 -3.18
CA GLY A 120 4.94 -19.37 -1.75
C GLY A 120 4.98 -17.91 -1.28
N ALA A 121 5.00 -16.94 -2.19
CA ALA A 121 4.88 -15.53 -1.79
C ALA A 121 3.51 -15.25 -1.17
N LYS A 122 3.52 -14.49 -0.07
CA LYS A 122 2.32 -14.15 0.70
C LYS A 122 2.18 -12.64 0.83
N ALA A 123 0.95 -12.16 0.78
CA ALA A 123 0.66 -10.79 1.18
C ALA A 123 1.05 -10.59 2.65
N PHE A 124 1.66 -9.45 2.99
CA PHE A 124 2.16 -9.25 4.34
C PHE A 124 1.08 -9.35 5.44
N PRO A 125 -0.22 -8.98 5.22
CA PRO A 125 -1.24 -9.18 6.24
C PRO A 125 -1.52 -10.67 6.52
N GLU A 126 -1.38 -11.57 5.52
CA GLU A 126 -1.49 -13.01 5.75
C GLU A 126 -0.37 -13.51 6.68
N LEU A 127 0.85 -12.97 6.53
CA LEU A 127 1.98 -13.29 7.41
C LEU A 127 1.76 -12.77 8.83
N LEU A 128 1.24 -11.56 8.98
CA LEU A 128 0.84 -11.01 10.28
C LEU A 128 -0.26 -11.86 10.94
N ARG A 129 -1.28 -12.27 10.16
CA ARG A 129 -2.34 -13.15 10.61
C ARG A 129 -1.80 -14.50 11.08
N ALA A 130 -0.89 -15.11 10.31
CA ALA A 130 -0.21 -16.34 10.69
C ALA A 130 0.59 -16.20 12.00
N ALA A 131 1.12 -15.01 12.26
CA ALA A 131 1.82 -14.68 13.50
C ALA A 131 0.89 -14.30 14.67
N GLY A 132 -0.43 -14.35 14.48
CA GLY A 132 -1.42 -14.15 15.53
C GLY A 132 -2.01 -12.75 15.61
N TYR A 133 -1.78 -11.87 14.64
CA TYR A 133 -2.51 -10.61 14.51
C TYR A 133 -3.95 -10.86 14.07
N HIS A 134 -4.87 -10.00 14.50
CA HIS A 134 -6.16 -9.87 13.86
C HIS A 134 -6.03 -8.88 12.70
N THR A 135 -6.30 -9.34 11.47
CA THR A 135 -6.14 -8.50 10.29
C THR A 135 -7.48 -8.02 9.76
N GLN A 136 -7.62 -6.71 9.57
CA GLN A 136 -8.84 -6.12 9.04
C GLN A 136 -8.57 -5.10 7.94
N VAL A 137 -9.49 -5.02 6.98
CA VAL A 137 -9.40 -4.11 5.85
C VAL A 137 -10.75 -3.47 5.56
N THR A 138 -10.73 -2.20 5.16
CA THR A 138 -11.94 -1.50 4.75
C THR A 138 -11.88 -1.05 3.30
N THR A 139 -13.03 -1.07 2.64
CA THR A 139 -13.34 -0.47 1.34
C THR A 139 -12.57 -1.08 0.17
N LYS A 140 -11.50 -0.46 -0.31
CA LYS A 140 -10.85 -0.79 -1.59
C LYS A 140 -9.61 -1.65 -1.41
N LEU A 141 -9.56 -2.78 -2.09
CA LEU A 141 -8.40 -3.69 -2.10
C LEU A 141 -7.58 -3.53 -3.39
N ASP A 142 -8.16 -3.82 -4.54
CA ASP A 142 -7.64 -3.60 -5.90
C ASP A 142 -6.27 -4.28 -6.19
N TYR A 143 -6.00 -5.45 -5.56
CA TYR A 143 -4.71 -6.16 -5.70
C TYR A 143 -4.53 -6.93 -7.00
N GLN A 144 -5.57 -7.05 -7.81
CA GLN A 144 -5.63 -7.68 -9.14
C GLN A 144 -5.50 -9.22 -9.17
N PHE A 145 -4.98 -9.88 -8.17
CA PHE A 145 -4.72 -11.33 -8.22
C PHE A 145 -5.83 -12.22 -7.67
N SER A 146 -6.99 -11.69 -7.34
CA SER A 146 -8.24 -12.46 -7.14
C SER A 146 -9.45 -11.54 -6.97
N GLY A 147 -10.62 -12.03 -7.39
CA GLY A 147 -11.90 -11.36 -7.23
C GLY A 147 -12.12 -10.13 -8.12
N PRO A 148 -13.32 -9.59 -8.13
CA PRO A 148 -13.65 -8.36 -8.85
C PRO A 148 -13.08 -7.13 -8.12
N LEU A 149 -13.03 -6.00 -8.81
CA LEU A 149 -12.44 -4.69 -8.52
C LEU A 149 -12.27 -4.28 -7.04
N VAL A 150 -13.20 -4.62 -6.17
CA VAL A 150 -13.24 -4.15 -4.79
C VAL A 150 -12.84 -5.24 -3.81
N ASN A 151 -13.11 -6.51 -4.13
CA ASN A 151 -12.85 -7.68 -3.30
C ASN A 151 -11.74 -8.52 -3.94
N SER A 152 -10.52 -8.03 -3.96
CA SER A 152 -9.41 -8.80 -4.50
C SER A 152 -8.52 -9.33 -3.39
N GLY A 153 -8.62 -10.59 -3.19
CA GLY A 153 -7.81 -11.34 -2.24
C GLY A 153 -8.56 -12.55 -1.69
N PRO A 154 -7.87 -13.66 -1.48
CA PRO A 154 -8.45 -14.81 -0.82
C PRO A 154 -8.75 -14.50 0.65
N ALA A 155 -9.64 -15.26 1.27
CA ALA A 155 -9.99 -15.12 2.68
C ALA A 155 -8.78 -15.38 3.63
N SER A 156 -7.70 -15.95 3.11
CA SER A 156 -6.45 -16.14 3.87
C SER A 156 -5.77 -14.83 4.28
N ILE A 157 -5.96 -13.73 3.53
CA ILE A 157 -5.27 -12.46 3.78
C ILE A 157 -5.88 -11.71 4.98
N TRP A 158 -7.23 -11.71 5.10
CA TRP A 158 -7.95 -10.87 6.06
C TRP A 158 -8.89 -11.69 6.94
N ASP A 159 -8.88 -11.42 8.26
CA ASP A 159 -9.90 -11.94 9.18
C ASP A 159 -11.23 -11.22 8.98
N GLN A 160 -11.18 -9.92 8.71
CA GLN A 160 -12.37 -9.09 8.55
C GLN A 160 -12.22 -8.15 7.34
N GLN A 161 -13.27 -8.11 6.52
CA GLN A 161 -13.43 -7.13 5.44
C GLN A 161 -14.73 -6.38 5.67
N SER A 162 -14.70 -5.05 5.60
CA SER A 162 -15.87 -4.20 5.79
C SER A 162 -15.91 -3.05 4.78
N TYR A 163 -17.09 -2.47 4.63
CA TYR A 163 -17.28 -1.25 3.86
C TYR A 163 -17.47 -0.07 4.81
N GLY A 164 -16.80 1.04 4.54
CA GLY A 164 -16.80 2.21 5.41
C GLY A 164 -15.61 2.25 6.36
N ASN A 165 -15.65 3.16 7.34
CA ASN A 165 -14.52 3.46 8.21
C ASN A 165 -14.66 2.80 9.61
N ASP A 166 -15.23 1.59 9.67
CA ASP A 166 -15.43 0.89 10.93
C ASP A 166 -14.15 0.16 11.36
N LEU A 167 -13.37 0.78 12.22
CA LEU A 167 -12.24 0.15 12.88
C LEU A 167 -12.73 -0.73 14.04
N ASN A 168 -12.51 -2.05 13.95
CA ASN A 168 -12.81 -2.97 15.04
C ASN A 168 -11.64 -3.02 16.03
N THR A 169 -11.77 -2.32 17.13
CA THR A 169 -10.81 -2.29 18.23
C THR A 169 -11.06 -3.33 19.32
N ARG A 170 -12.22 -4.03 19.26
CA ARG A 170 -12.66 -5.01 20.28
C ARG A 170 -12.15 -6.41 19.96
N VAL A 171 -10.84 -6.54 19.78
CA VAL A 171 -10.16 -7.82 19.51
C VAL A 171 -9.15 -8.11 20.62
N GLU A 172 -9.05 -9.37 21.05
CA GLU A 172 -8.14 -9.79 22.12
C GLU A 172 -6.67 -9.89 21.68
N LYS A 173 -6.40 -9.85 20.37
CA LYS A 173 -5.07 -9.97 19.77
C LYS A 173 -4.56 -8.60 19.35
N PRO A 174 -3.24 -8.41 19.17
CA PRO A 174 -2.77 -7.25 18.45
C PRO A 174 -3.40 -7.24 17.05
N PHE A 175 -3.78 -6.07 16.55
CA PHE A 175 -4.40 -5.96 15.23
C PHE A 175 -3.50 -5.25 14.22
N PHE A 176 -3.69 -5.61 12.95
CA PHE A 176 -3.30 -4.83 11.80
C PHE A 176 -4.56 -4.37 11.07
N ALA A 177 -4.78 -3.07 10.96
CA ALA A 177 -5.90 -2.49 10.24
C ALA A 177 -5.42 -1.67 9.05
N TYR A 178 -5.97 -1.95 7.85
CA TYR A 178 -5.73 -1.20 6.63
C TYR A 178 -7.03 -0.51 6.21
N MET A 179 -7.11 0.80 6.42
CA MET A 179 -8.29 1.60 6.13
C MET A 179 -8.05 2.50 4.92
N THR A 180 -8.93 2.42 3.92
CA THR A 180 -8.85 3.22 2.70
C THR A 180 -9.90 4.30 2.67
N PHE A 181 -9.48 5.53 2.33
CA PHE A 181 -10.34 6.69 2.19
C PHE A 181 -10.58 7.01 0.71
N MET A 182 -11.82 6.84 0.26
CA MET A 182 -12.22 7.07 -1.13
C MET A 182 -12.62 8.51 -1.44
N GLU A 183 -12.63 9.37 -0.45
CA GLU A 183 -13.03 10.78 -0.55
C GLU A 183 -12.19 11.54 -1.57
N THR A 184 -10.89 11.24 -1.63
CA THR A 184 -9.89 11.89 -2.49
C THR A 184 -9.72 11.24 -3.86
N HIS A 185 -10.38 10.09 -4.14
CA HIS A 185 -10.30 9.42 -5.43
C HIS A 185 -10.71 10.35 -6.59
N GLU A 186 -10.11 10.17 -7.80
CA GLU A 186 -10.30 11.06 -8.96
C GLU A 186 -11.77 11.31 -9.33
N SER A 187 -12.66 10.35 -9.05
CA SER A 187 -14.10 10.56 -9.28
C SER A 187 -14.70 11.66 -8.40
N GLY A 188 -14.03 12.05 -7.32
CA GLY A 188 -14.44 13.14 -6.44
C GLY A 188 -14.32 14.53 -7.06
N ILE A 189 -13.45 14.69 -8.07
CA ILE A 189 -13.35 15.96 -8.80
C ILE A 189 -14.39 16.10 -9.92
N PHE A 190 -15.10 15.00 -10.28
CA PHE A 190 -16.12 15.06 -11.31
C PHE A 190 -17.30 15.93 -10.87
N PRO A 191 -17.99 16.61 -11.82
CA PRO A 191 -19.19 17.38 -11.51
C PRO A 191 -20.29 16.50 -10.88
N ARG A 192 -20.74 16.85 -9.68
CA ARG A 192 -21.73 16.05 -8.92
C ARG A 192 -23.16 16.26 -9.38
N TRP A 193 -23.47 17.44 -9.93
CA TRP A 193 -24.84 17.88 -10.25
C TRP A 193 -25.06 18.07 -11.76
N VAL A 194 -24.53 17.13 -12.57
CA VAL A 194 -24.75 17.08 -14.00
C VAL A 194 -25.40 15.74 -14.38
N TRP A 195 -26.05 15.71 -15.55
CA TRP A 195 -26.62 14.46 -16.04
C TRP A 195 -25.51 13.41 -16.23
N PRO A 196 -25.65 12.21 -15.66
CA PRO A 196 -24.59 11.20 -15.74
C PRO A 196 -24.45 10.65 -17.16
N HIS A 197 -23.21 10.55 -17.63
CA HIS A 197 -22.91 10.04 -18.99
C HIS A 197 -22.89 8.50 -19.05
N SER A 198 -22.86 7.83 -17.91
CA SER A 198 -22.84 6.37 -17.82
C SER A 198 -23.30 5.93 -16.41
N LEU A 199 -23.61 4.63 -16.24
CA LEU A 199 -23.90 4.06 -14.94
C LEU A 199 -22.73 4.21 -13.97
N ALA A 200 -21.49 4.05 -14.45
CA ALA A 200 -20.30 4.24 -13.63
C ALA A 200 -20.17 5.70 -13.15
N HIS A 201 -20.49 6.68 -14.01
CA HIS A 201 -20.52 8.09 -13.61
C HIS A 201 -21.61 8.36 -12.56
N LEU A 202 -22.81 7.80 -12.74
CA LEU A 202 -23.89 7.93 -11.74
C LEU A 202 -23.48 7.35 -10.39
N ILE A 203 -22.89 6.16 -10.37
CA ILE A 203 -22.38 5.53 -9.14
C ILE A 203 -21.34 6.41 -8.48
N ALA A 204 -20.37 6.94 -9.24
CA ALA A 204 -19.35 7.84 -8.72
C ALA A 204 -19.97 9.11 -8.10
N GLN A 205 -20.92 9.75 -8.78
CA GLN A 205 -21.64 10.91 -8.26
C GLN A 205 -22.35 10.62 -6.93
N LEU A 206 -23.15 9.55 -6.88
CA LEU A 206 -23.89 9.16 -5.66
C LEU A 206 -22.94 8.82 -4.51
N THR A 207 -21.84 8.12 -4.81
CA THR A 207 -20.82 7.76 -3.82
C THR A 207 -20.17 9.01 -3.22
N HIS A 208 -19.75 9.97 -4.06
CA HIS A 208 -19.14 11.20 -3.57
C HIS A 208 -20.13 12.15 -2.88
N ILE A 209 -21.39 12.20 -3.31
CA ILE A 209 -22.44 12.91 -2.56
C ILE A 209 -22.59 12.29 -1.16
N TRP A 210 -22.53 10.97 -1.04
CA TRP A 210 -22.62 10.28 0.24
C TRP A 210 -21.39 10.52 1.13
N TYR A 211 -20.16 10.47 0.58
CA TYR A 211 -18.94 10.74 1.34
C TYR A 211 -18.88 12.17 1.87
N HIS A 212 -19.33 13.15 1.07
CA HIS A 212 -19.29 14.55 1.41
C HIS A 212 -20.53 15.06 2.17
N ARG A 213 -21.47 14.18 2.53
CA ARG A 213 -22.63 14.59 3.33
C ARG A 213 -22.18 15.15 4.68
N GLY A 214 -22.71 16.33 5.02
CA GLY A 214 -22.40 17.02 6.28
C GLY A 214 -21.04 17.71 6.30
N THR A 215 -20.35 17.82 5.15
CA THR A 215 -19.15 18.63 4.98
C THR A 215 -19.44 19.81 4.06
N GLU A 216 -18.73 20.91 4.29
CA GLU A 216 -18.83 22.13 3.48
C GLU A 216 -17.54 22.33 2.68
N ASP A 217 -17.67 22.83 1.46
CA ASP A 217 -16.53 23.27 0.67
C ASP A 217 -15.99 24.58 1.26
N VAL A 218 -14.73 24.60 1.67
CA VAL A 218 -14.07 25.75 2.29
C VAL A 218 -12.97 26.36 1.41
N VAL A 219 -12.40 25.55 0.48
CA VAL A 219 -11.40 26.01 -0.48
C VAL A 219 -12.12 26.42 -1.76
N MET A 220 -11.96 27.68 -2.15
CA MET A 220 -12.59 28.26 -3.33
C MET A 220 -11.64 28.22 -4.54
N PRO A 221 -12.13 28.26 -5.79
CA PRO A 221 -11.27 28.29 -6.98
C PRO A 221 -10.29 29.48 -7.02
N ALA A 222 -10.57 30.55 -6.30
CA ALA A 222 -9.67 31.72 -6.19
C ALA A 222 -8.47 31.45 -5.26
N ASP A 223 -8.58 30.53 -4.32
CA ASP A 223 -7.57 30.26 -3.29
C ASP A 223 -6.43 29.36 -3.79
N VAL A 224 -6.64 28.63 -4.91
CA VAL A 224 -5.70 27.64 -5.37
C VAL A 224 -4.64 28.19 -6.30
N SER A 225 -3.43 27.63 -6.22
CA SER A 225 -2.37 27.85 -7.19
C SER A 225 -2.48 26.83 -8.34
N VAL A 226 -2.29 27.29 -9.58
CA VAL A 226 -2.35 26.46 -10.77
C VAL A 226 -0.93 26.12 -11.22
N PRO A 227 -0.54 24.83 -11.29
CA PRO A 227 0.76 24.42 -11.80
C PRO A 227 1.02 24.93 -13.24
N PRO A 228 2.26 25.23 -13.61
CA PRO A 228 2.62 25.87 -14.90
C PRO A 228 2.25 25.03 -16.13
N TYR A 229 2.11 23.73 -15.98
CA TYR A 229 1.67 22.81 -17.04
C TYR A 229 0.15 22.79 -17.29
N TYR A 230 -0.61 23.61 -16.58
CA TYR A 230 -2.04 23.83 -16.86
C TYR A 230 -2.29 25.28 -17.30
N PRO A 231 -3.30 25.52 -18.17
CA PRO A 231 -3.82 26.86 -18.35
C PRO A 231 -4.55 27.31 -17.07
N ASP A 232 -4.33 28.55 -16.67
CA ASP A 232 -5.05 29.14 -15.55
C ASP A 232 -6.48 29.48 -15.98
N SER A 233 -7.40 28.58 -15.73
CA SER A 233 -8.80 28.71 -16.14
C SER A 233 -9.75 28.40 -14.97
N PRO A 234 -11.00 28.88 -15.03
CA PRO A 234 -12.00 28.58 -14.02
C PRO A 234 -12.28 27.09 -13.83
N ALA A 235 -12.21 26.28 -14.91
CA ALA A 235 -12.44 24.84 -14.85
C ALA A 235 -11.32 24.12 -14.12
N ILE A 236 -10.06 24.43 -14.44
CA ILE A 236 -8.87 23.89 -13.75
C ILE A 236 -8.88 24.26 -12.27
N ARG A 237 -9.10 25.54 -11.96
CA ARG A 237 -9.19 26.01 -10.57
C ARG A 237 -10.31 25.32 -9.78
N THR A 238 -11.46 25.07 -10.44
CA THR A 238 -12.58 24.37 -9.83
C THR A 238 -12.22 22.92 -9.46
N ASP A 239 -11.56 22.20 -10.36
CA ASP A 239 -11.17 20.81 -10.09
C ASP A 239 -10.09 20.73 -8.99
N ILE A 240 -9.12 21.65 -8.99
CA ILE A 240 -8.12 21.75 -7.91
C ILE A 240 -8.79 22.05 -6.57
N ALA A 241 -9.69 23.04 -6.51
CA ALA A 241 -10.41 23.38 -5.28
C ALA A 241 -11.27 22.21 -4.76
N ARG A 242 -11.94 21.46 -5.65
CA ARG A 242 -12.66 20.23 -5.27
C ARG A 242 -11.72 19.19 -4.68
N HIS A 243 -10.55 19.03 -5.25
CA HIS A 243 -9.56 18.08 -4.72
C HIS A 243 -9.16 18.45 -3.28
N TYR A 244 -8.89 19.73 -2.99
CA TYR A 244 -8.63 20.19 -1.62
C TYR A 244 -9.83 19.99 -0.67
N ASN A 245 -11.05 20.21 -1.13
CA ASN A 245 -12.25 19.95 -0.33
C ASN A 245 -12.47 18.45 -0.07
N ASN A 246 -12.09 17.60 -1.02
CA ASN A 246 -12.07 16.14 -0.84
C ASN A 246 -11.02 15.73 0.22
N ILE A 247 -9.82 16.33 0.18
CA ILE A 247 -8.77 16.14 1.19
C ILE A 247 -9.25 16.55 2.58
N ARG A 248 -9.91 17.71 2.70
CA ARG A 248 -10.52 18.12 3.96
C ARG A 248 -11.55 17.12 4.48
N THR A 249 -12.38 16.57 3.61
CA THR A 249 -13.37 15.56 4.01
C THR A 249 -12.69 14.29 4.51
N MET A 250 -11.63 13.83 3.84
CA MET A 250 -10.82 12.71 4.28
C MET A 250 -10.15 12.99 5.63
N ASP A 251 -9.60 14.19 5.84
CA ASP A 251 -9.02 14.61 7.12
C ASP A 251 -10.00 14.48 8.30
N LEU A 252 -11.25 14.89 8.09
CA LEU A 252 -12.30 14.72 9.11
C LEU A 252 -12.52 13.24 9.46
N ARG A 253 -12.50 12.34 8.46
CA ARG A 253 -12.64 10.88 8.71
C ARG A 253 -11.42 10.30 9.43
N VAL A 254 -10.23 10.76 9.09
CA VAL A 254 -9.01 10.42 9.85
C VAL A 254 -9.17 10.84 11.31
N GLY A 255 -9.65 12.07 11.57
CA GLY A 255 -9.90 12.55 12.93
C GLY A 255 -10.88 11.69 13.72
N GLU A 256 -11.97 11.22 13.09
CA GLU A 256 -12.95 10.31 13.73
C GLU A 256 -12.28 9.00 14.20
N ILE A 257 -11.37 8.43 13.39
CA ILE A 257 -10.65 7.20 13.73
C ILE A 257 -9.61 7.44 14.83
N LEU A 258 -8.85 8.53 14.76
CA LEU A 258 -7.90 8.88 15.80
C LEU A 258 -8.59 9.09 17.15
N ALA A 259 -9.73 9.79 17.17
CA ALA A 259 -10.56 9.95 18.36
C ALA A 259 -11.15 8.62 18.86
N GLN A 260 -11.37 7.63 17.99
CA GLN A 260 -11.76 6.29 18.43
C GLN A 260 -10.61 5.60 19.17
N LEU A 261 -9.37 5.66 18.68
CA LEU A 261 -8.22 5.10 19.40
C LEU A 261 -8.05 5.70 20.81
N GLU A 262 -8.32 7.01 20.95
CA GLU A 262 -8.29 7.68 22.26
C GLU A 262 -9.38 7.14 23.20
N ARG A 263 -10.63 7.08 22.73
CA ARG A 263 -11.76 6.56 23.52
C ARG A 263 -11.55 5.12 23.98
N ASP A 264 -10.88 4.32 23.15
CA ASP A 264 -10.64 2.90 23.40
C ASP A 264 -9.30 2.66 24.16
N ASN A 265 -8.58 3.74 24.56
CA ASN A 265 -7.28 3.70 25.25
C ASN A 265 -6.20 2.91 24.50
N LEU A 266 -6.14 3.04 23.16
CA LEU A 266 -5.22 2.32 22.30
C LEU A 266 -4.07 3.17 21.75
N VAL A 267 -4.00 4.45 22.10
CA VAL A 267 -2.99 5.40 21.58
C VAL A 267 -1.58 4.91 21.87
N ASP A 268 -1.31 4.47 23.11
CA ASP A 268 0.01 4.04 23.57
C ASP A 268 0.40 2.62 23.11
N SER A 269 -0.49 1.94 22.42
CA SER A 269 -0.26 0.59 21.89
C SER A 269 -0.39 0.48 20.37
N THR A 270 -0.71 1.58 19.66
CA THR A 270 -0.98 1.58 18.23
C THR A 270 -0.03 2.49 17.47
N ILE A 271 0.78 1.90 16.59
CA ILE A 271 1.52 2.65 15.57
C ILE A 271 0.53 3.08 14.50
N VAL A 272 0.42 4.38 14.25
CA VAL A 272 -0.46 4.94 13.21
C VAL A 272 0.39 5.42 12.04
N VAL A 273 0.14 4.86 10.87
CA VAL A 273 0.75 5.28 9.60
C VAL A 273 -0.33 5.90 8.72
N TRP A 274 -0.19 7.15 8.35
CA TRP A 274 -1.04 7.81 7.37
C TRP A 274 -0.22 8.07 6.09
N THR A 275 -0.76 7.70 4.92
CA THR A 275 -0.16 7.90 3.59
C THR A 275 -1.24 7.79 2.50
N THR A 276 -0.84 7.74 1.23
CA THR A 276 -1.71 7.58 0.07
C THR A 276 -1.14 6.54 -0.89
N ASP A 277 -1.97 5.97 -1.76
CA ASP A 277 -1.54 4.92 -2.69
C ASP A 277 -0.71 5.44 -3.88
N HIS A 278 -0.98 6.65 -4.34
CA HIS A 278 -0.20 7.37 -5.37
C HIS A 278 -0.52 8.87 -5.34
N GLY A 279 0.05 9.65 -6.26
CA GLY A 279 -0.11 11.09 -6.31
C GLY A 279 -1.50 11.57 -6.78
N ASP A 280 -1.61 12.85 -7.08
CA ASP A 280 -2.87 13.60 -7.26
C ASP A 280 -3.86 12.99 -8.26
N ALA A 281 -5.14 13.16 -7.97
CA ALA A 281 -6.28 12.81 -8.84
C ALA A 281 -6.36 13.59 -10.17
N LEU A 282 -5.49 14.57 -10.35
CA LEU A 282 -5.54 15.55 -11.44
C LEU A 282 -4.88 15.03 -12.74
N PRO A 283 -5.19 15.62 -13.91
CA PRO A 283 -4.46 15.36 -15.16
C PRO A 283 -2.95 15.52 -15.01
N ARG A 284 -2.13 14.82 -15.80
CA ARG A 284 -0.65 14.82 -15.73
C ARG A 284 -0.08 14.44 -14.34
N ALA A 285 -0.92 13.95 -13.43
CA ALA A 285 -0.54 13.42 -12.14
C ALA A 285 -0.89 11.93 -12.08
N LYS A 286 -2.13 11.60 -11.82
CA LYS A 286 -2.58 10.19 -11.88
C LYS A 286 -2.22 9.57 -13.23
N ARG A 287 -1.69 8.36 -13.22
CA ARG A 287 -1.21 7.57 -14.37
C ARG A 287 0.18 7.94 -14.87
N GLU A 288 0.83 9.00 -14.36
CA GLU A 288 2.12 9.47 -14.83
C GLU A 288 3.26 9.11 -13.86
N LEU A 289 4.52 9.13 -14.36
CA LEU A 289 5.72 8.91 -13.56
C LEU A 289 6.38 10.22 -13.09
N TYR A 290 5.70 11.35 -13.24
CA TYR A 290 6.10 12.60 -12.60
C TYR A 290 5.88 12.54 -11.08
N ASP A 291 6.56 13.40 -10.32
CA ASP A 291 6.36 13.44 -8.86
C ASP A 291 4.92 13.76 -8.49
N SER A 292 4.19 14.52 -9.30
CA SER A 292 2.74 14.71 -9.12
C SER A 292 1.94 13.39 -9.11
N GLY A 293 2.47 12.32 -9.72
CA GLY A 293 1.87 10.99 -9.72
C GLY A 293 2.54 9.98 -8.77
N LEU A 294 3.79 10.21 -8.39
CA LEU A 294 4.58 9.26 -7.61
C LEU A 294 4.89 9.69 -6.18
N HIS A 295 5.06 10.99 -5.93
CA HIS A 295 5.41 11.51 -4.61
C HIS A 295 4.19 11.57 -3.70
N VAL A 296 4.28 10.91 -2.56
CA VAL A 296 3.18 10.74 -1.61
C VAL A 296 3.58 11.24 -0.21
N PRO A 297 2.67 11.83 0.56
CA PRO A 297 2.92 12.17 1.95
C PRO A 297 2.94 10.92 2.81
N MET A 298 3.74 10.91 3.89
CA MET A 298 3.64 9.89 4.93
C MET A 298 3.92 10.48 6.30
N ILE A 299 3.08 10.14 7.28
CA ILE A 299 3.25 10.51 8.68
C ILE A 299 3.14 9.24 9.50
N ILE A 300 4.05 9.06 10.47
CA ILE A 300 3.99 7.92 11.40
C ILE A 300 3.99 8.44 12.83
N ARG A 301 2.91 8.18 13.58
CA ARG A 301 2.87 8.36 15.02
C ARG A 301 3.35 7.08 15.71
N TRP A 302 4.42 7.22 16.47
CA TRP A 302 5.05 6.16 17.20
C TRP A 302 4.68 6.24 18.68
N PRO A 303 4.01 5.22 19.26
CA PRO A 303 3.96 5.10 20.72
C PRO A 303 5.38 5.03 21.31
N GLU A 304 5.58 5.61 22.46
CA GLU A 304 6.93 5.75 23.07
C GLU A 304 7.69 4.42 23.13
N LYS A 305 7.01 3.34 23.54
CA LYS A 305 7.59 2.00 23.68
C LYS A 305 8.00 1.31 22.37
N PHE A 306 7.47 1.76 21.22
CA PHE A 306 7.78 1.22 19.89
C PHE A 306 8.50 2.22 18.99
N ARG A 307 8.90 3.34 19.56
CA ARG A 307 9.53 4.42 18.81
C ARG A 307 10.96 4.05 18.43
N PRO A 308 11.31 4.09 17.12
CA PRO A 308 12.70 3.90 16.70
C PRO A 308 13.62 4.98 17.25
N GLU A 309 14.90 4.63 17.44
CA GLU A 309 15.92 5.61 17.82
C GLU A 309 15.95 6.77 16.80
N GLY A 310 16.00 8.00 17.30
CA GLY A 310 16.01 9.21 16.48
C GLY A 310 14.63 9.67 15.97
N ALA A 311 13.56 8.90 16.15
CA ALA A 311 12.21 9.34 15.80
C ALA A 311 11.66 10.26 16.90
N VAL A 312 11.66 11.57 16.65
CA VAL A 312 11.17 12.59 17.59
C VAL A 312 9.81 13.10 17.11
N ALA A 313 8.84 13.22 18.01
CA ALA A 313 7.53 13.79 17.68
C ALA A 313 7.67 15.21 17.10
N GLY A 314 6.93 15.52 16.04
CA GLY A 314 7.00 16.77 15.31
C GLY A 314 8.25 16.92 14.42
N SER A 315 9.11 15.92 14.32
CA SER A 315 10.29 15.98 13.44
C SER A 315 9.99 15.61 12.00
N VAL A 316 10.88 16.05 11.11
CA VAL A 316 10.87 15.71 9.68
C VAL A 316 12.02 14.73 9.40
N ASN A 317 11.73 13.71 8.61
CA ASN A 317 12.69 12.73 8.15
C ASN A 317 12.68 12.71 6.61
N ASP A 318 13.83 12.91 6.00
CA ASP A 318 14.00 12.97 4.55
C ASP A 318 14.46 11.65 3.91
N ARG A 319 14.37 10.55 4.65
CA ARG A 319 14.72 9.20 4.17
C ARG A 319 13.92 8.86 2.91
N LEU A 320 14.63 8.31 1.92
CA LEU A 320 14.04 7.81 0.69
C LEU A 320 13.32 6.49 0.94
N ILE A 321 12.00 6.48 0.78
CA ILE A 321 11.12 5.33 1.07
C ILE A 321 10.26 5.02 -0.16
N SER A 322 10.17 3.75 -0.51
CA SER A 322 9.20 3.24 -1.48
C SER A 322 8.01 2.61 -0.76
N LEU A 323 6.79 2.76 -1.26
CA LEU A 323 5.63 2.14 -0.61
C LEU A 323 5.68 0.61 -0.52
N VAL A 324 6.50 -0.07 -1.32
CA VAL A 324 6.77 -1.51 -1.14
C VAL A 324 7.50 -1.82 0.17
N ASP A 325 8.08 -0.82 0.83
CA ASP A 325 8.79 -0.94 2.10
C ASP A 325 7.84 -1.06 3.30
N LEU A 326 6.55 -0.71 3.13
CA LEU A 326 5.56 -0.78 4.20
C LEU A 326 5.37 -2.21 4.72
N GLY A 327 5.17 -3.17 3.83
CA GLY A 327 4.98 -4.58 4.21
C GLY A 327 6.13 -5.13 5.07
N PRO A 328 7.38 -5.13 4.58
CA PRO A 328 8.53 -5.58 5.38
C PRO A 328 8.73 -4.77 6.67
N THR A 329 8.41 -3.48 6.69
CA THR A 329 8.46 -2.66 7.91
C THR A 329 7.44 -3.13 8.95
N PHE A 330 6.19 -3.36 8.53
CA PHE A 330 5.16 -3.86 9.45
C PHE A 330 5.48 -5.26 9.98
N LEU A 331 6.03 -6.15 9.15
CA LEU A 331 6.52 -7.45 9.60
C LEU A 331 7.64 -7.31 10.64
N SER A 332 8.62 -6.45 10.37
CA SER A 332 9.73 -6.17 11.28
C SER A 332 9.26 -5.63 12.64
N LEU A 333 8.33 -4.67 12.62
CA LEU A 333 7.72 -4.09 13.82
C LEU A 333 6.89 -5.10 14.63
N ALA A 334 6.31 -6.08 13.96
CA ALA A 334 5.53 -7.16 14.56
C ALA A 334 6.39 -8.33 15.07
N GLY A 335 7.73 -8.27 14.94
CA GLY A 335 8.62 -9.38 15.25
C GLY A 335 8.44 -10.59 14.32
N VAL A 336 7.95 -10.36 13.09
CA VAL A 336 7.74 -11.40 12.07
C VAL A 336 8.87 -11.35 11.05
N SER A 337 9.44 -12.50 10.72
CA SER A 337 10.53 -12.57 9.73
C SER A 337 10.08 -12.03 8.37
N VAL A 338 10.84 -11.12 7.81
CA VAL A 338 10.66 -10.63 6.44
C VAL A 338 11.08 -11.73 5.47
N PRO A 339 10.21 -12.16 4.53
CA PRO A 339 10.54 -13.21 3.58
C PRO A 339 11.71 -12.83 2.67
N ALA A 340 12.55 -13.81 2.34
CA ALA A 340 13.57 -13.63 1.32
C ALA A 340 12.94 -13.39 -0.06
N GLY A 341 13.58 -12.57 -0.91
CA GLY A 341 13.12 -12.29 -2.27
C GLY A 341 12.01 -11.21 -2.37
N ILE A 342 11.66 -10.56 -1.26
CA ILE A 342 10.82 -9.37 -1.26
C ILE A 342 11.65 -8.15 -1.72
N HIS A 343 11.07 -7.23 -2.50
CA HIS A 343 11.79 -6.06 -3.04
C HIS A 343 11.78 -4.87 -2.08
N GLY A 344 10.80 -4.83 -1.19
CA GLY A 344 10.72 -3.83 -0.15
C GLY A 344 11.79 -4.04 0.93
N GLN A 345 12.18 -2.95 1.59
CA GLN A 345 13.17 -2.92 2.67
C GLN A 345 12.52 -2.36 3.94
N ALA A 346 12.61 -3.09 5.04
CA ALA A 346 12.13 -2.55 6.31
C ALA A 346 12.94 -1.31 6.69
N PHE A 347 12.29 -0.21 7.01
CA PHE A 347 12.96 1.02 7.46
C PHE A 347 12.82 1.24 8.98
N ALA A 348 12.11 0.35 9.69
CA ALA A 348 11.98 0.36 11.14
C ALA A 348 11.82 -1.07 11.67
N GLY A 349 11.98 -1.24 13.00
CA GLY A 349 11.97 -2.53 13.68
C GLY A 349 13.33 -3.24 13.63
N GLU A 350 13.40 -4.47 14.16
CA GLU A 350 14.65 -5.21 14.30
C GLU A 350 15.32 -5.60 12.98
N GLN A 351 14.55 -5.69 11.90
CA GLN A 351 15.05 -6.04 10.56
C GLN A 351 15.21 -4.81 9.66
N ALA A 352 15.33 -3.61 10.26
CA ALA A 352 15.54 -2.37 9.53
C ALA A 352 16.83 -2.42 8.68
N GLN A 353 16.71 -1.98 7.43
CA GLN A 353 17.79 -1.91 6.46
C GLN A 353 18.31 -0.46 6.33
N PRO A 354 19.52 -0.24 5.81
CA PRO A 354 19.99 1.08 5.41
C PRO A 354 19.00 1.78 4.47
N GLU A 355 19.14 3.10 4.37
CA GLU A 355 18.37 3.88 3.38
C GLU A 355 18.69 3.41 1.96
N ARG A 356 17.66 3.35 1.10
CA ARG A 356 17.85 3.02 -0.32
C ARG A 356 18.43 4.23 -1.07
N ASP A 357 19.26 3.96 -2.06
CA ASP A 357 19.85 5.02 -2.91
C ASP A 357 18.84 5.53 -3.96
N TYR A 358 17.89 4.66 -4.37
CA TYR A 358 17.00 4.95 -5.49
C TYR A 358 15.60 4.44 -5.25
N ILE A 359 14.63 5.15 -5.84
CA ILE A 359 13.25 4.69 -6.06
C ILE A 359 13.10 4.24 -7.52
N TYR A 360 12.55 3.06 -7.72
CA TYR A 360 12.17 2.53 -9.03
C TYR A 360 10.65 2.57 -9.19
N ALA A 361 10.18 3.11 -10.31
CA ALA A 361 8.76 3.17 -10.64
C ALA A 361 8.52 2.81 -12.11
N ALA A 362 7.31 2.30 -12.38
CA ALA A 362 6.97 1.82 -13.71
C ALA A 362 5.53 2.16 -14.08
N ARG A 363 5.34 2.36 -15.36
CA ARG A 363 4.06 2.47 -16.03
C ARG A 363 4.03 1.52 -17.21
N ASP A 364 2.90 0.84 -17.38
CA ASP A 364 2.63 -0.02 -18.53
C ASP A 364 1.27 0.33 -19.15
N ARG A 365 0.42 -0.65 -19.50
CA ARG A 365 -0.92 -0.34 -19.96
C ARG A 365 -1.78 0.19 -18.80
N ILE A 366 -2.28 1.39 -18.99
CA ILE A 366 -3.29 1.98 -18.10
C ILE A 366 -4.55 2.23 -18.92
N ASP A 367 -5.67 1.72 -18.43
CA ASP A 367 -6.94 1.71 -19.16
C ASP A 367 -6.78 1.03 -20.55
N ALA A 368 -7.11 1.73 -21.64
CA ALA A 368 -7.04 1.17 -23.00
C ALA A 368 -5.70 1.44 -23.73
N VAL A 369 -4.76 2.15 -23.10
CA VAL A 369 -3.54 2.63 -23.77
C VAL A 369 -2.30 1.96 -23.18
N ALA A 370 -1.59 1.22 -24.04
CA ALA A 370 -0.25 0.74 -23.73
C ALA A 370 0.74 1.91 -23.81
N ASP A 371 1.51 2.12 -22.75
CA ASP A 371 2.46 3.21 -22.65
C ASP A 371 3.53 2.86 -21.61
N ARG A 372 4.57 2.16 -22.07
CA ARG A 372 5.62 1.63 -21.20
C ARG A 372 6.67 2.67 -20.88
N GLN A 373 6.82 2.93 -19.59
CA GLN A 373 7.85 3.80 -19.06
C GLN A 373 8.46 3.20 -17.80
N ARG A 374 9.73 3.53 -17.56
CA ARG A 374 10.46 3.20 -16.34
C ARG A 374 11.12 4.45 -15.79
N ALA A 375 11.05 4.63 -14.48
CA ALA A 375 11.66 5.75 -13.80
C ALA A 375 12.58 5.28 -12.69
N ILE A 376 13.70 5.99 -12.55
CA ILE A 376 14.60 5.89 -11.41
C ILE A 376 14.84 7.29 -10.85
N ARG A 377 14.81 7.44 -9.54
CA ARG A 377 15.14 8.71 -8.90
C ARG A 377 15.97 8.50 -7.63
N ASP A 378 16.83 9.46 -7.34
CA ASP A 378 17.39 9.70 -6.01
C ASP A 378 16.67 10.88 -5.34
N LYS A 379 17.24 11.51 -4.32
CA LYS A 379 16.60 12.65 -3.63
C LYS A 379 16.48 13.90 -4.52
N GLN A 380 17.36 14.09 -5.49
CA GLN A 380 17.42 15.31 -6.30
C GLN A 380 17.05 15.09 -7.77
N TYR A 381 17.51 13.99 -8.37
CA TYR A 381 17.37 13.76 -9.81
C TYR A 381 16.41 12.63 -10.13
N LYS A 382 15.63 12.79 -11.20
CA LYS A 382 14.77 11.74 -11.75
C LYS A 382 15.07 11.53 -13.23
N TYR A 383 15.27 10.28 -13.61
CA TYR A 383 15.41 9.84 -14.99
C TYR A 383 14.22 8.94 -15.37
N ILE A 384 13.60 9.24 -16.53
CA ILE A 384 12.49 8.45 -17.10
C ILE A 384 12.92 7.97 -18.48
N TYR A 385 12.80 6.66 -18.70
CA TYR A 385 12.96 6.03 -20.01
C TYR A 385 11.60 5.58 -20.53
N SER A 386 11.24 6.03 -21.74
CA SER A 386 9.99 5.69 -22.43
C SER A 386 10.27 4.69 -23.55
N HIS A 387 9.74 3.47 -23.40
CA HIS A 387 9.76 2.46 -24.48
C HIS A 387 8.83 2.89 -25.62
N ASP A 388 7.71 3.51 -25.26
CA ASP A 388 6.73 4.10 -26.16
C ASP A 388 6.82 5.64 -26.05
N THR A 389 6.86 6.35 -27.19
CA THR A 389 7.06 7.82 -27.22
C THR A 389 5.77 8.60 -27.49
N GLN A 390 4.62 7.95 -27.41
CA GLN A 390 3.33 8.60 -27.58
C GLN A 390 3.04 9.69 -26.55
N ALA A 391 2.09 10.58 -26.86
CA ALA A 391 1.66 11.62 -25.95
C ALA A 391 1.05 11.04 -24.66
N GLY A 392 1.36 11.62 -23.51
CA GLY A 392 0.72 11.27 -22.22
C GLY A 392 -0.74 11.72 -22.14
N GLY A 393 -1.04 12.87 -22.73
CA GLY A 393 -2.39 13.41 -22.86
C GLY A 393 -3.16 12.76 -24.02
N PHE A 394 -3.88 11.69 -23.77
CA PHE A 394 -4.78 11.02 -24.74
C PHE A 394 -6.23 11.04 -24.24
N ARG A 395 -7.20 10.83 -25.13
CA ARG A 395 -8.61 10.75 -24.75
C ARG A 395 -8.88 9.52 -23.91
N LEU A 396 -9.52 9.74 -22.74
CA LEU A 396 -9.90 8.68 -21.82
C LEU A 396 -11.26 9.03 -21.19
N ALA A 397 -12.29 8.28 -21.57
CA ALA A 397 -13.69 8.59 -21.25
C ALA A 397 -13.92 8.85 -19.74
N TYR A 398 -13.24 8.14 -18.87
CA TYR A 398 -13.39 8.32 -17.42
C TYR A 398 -12.73 9.62 -16.93
N ARG A 399 -11.47 9.88 -17.29
CA ARG A 399 -10.76 11.10 -16.93
C ARG A 399 -11.38 12.36 -17.55
N ASP A 400 -11.92 12.22 -18.77
CA ASP A 400 -12.55 13.31 -19.52
C ASP A 400 -13.89 13.78 -18.90
N LEU A 401 -14.36 13.13 -17.81
CA LEU A 401 -15.46 13.62 -16.99
C LEU A 401 -15.06 14.83 -16.12
N ALA A 402 -13.78 15.02 -15.81
CA ALA A 402 -13.28 16.19 -15.09
C ALA A 402 -13.38 17.47 -15.94
N LEU A 403 -13.81 18.58 -15.32
CA LEU A 403 -13.97 19.86 -16.04
C LEU A 403 -12.64 20.39 -16.56
N GLY A 404 -11.59 20.25 -15.77
CA GLY A 404 -10.23 20.65 -16.14
C GLY A 404 -9.72 19.86 -17.35
N MET A 405 -10.01 18.56 -17.44
CA MET A 405 -9.60 17.77 -18.58
C MET A 405 -10.34 18.19 -19.88
N GLN A 406 -11.65 18.45 -19.76
CA GLN A 406 -12.44 18.98 -20.89
C GLN A 406 -11.91 20.35 -21.35
N ASP A 407 -11.49 21.18 -20.42
CA ASP A 407 -10.93 22.49 -20.71
C ASP A 407 -9.54 22.41 -21.37
N LEU A 408 -8.70 21.50 -20.89
CA LEU A 408 -7.42 21.19 -21.54
C LEU A 408 -7.60 20.79 -23.01
N TRP A 409 -8.58 19.94 -23.32
CA TRP A 409 -8.91 19.59 -24.70
C TRP A 409 -9.35 20.80 -25.52
N ARG A 410 -10.22 21.66 -24.98
CA ARG A 410 -10.66 22.89 -25.67
C ARG A 410 -9.51 23.84 -25.94
N HIS A 411 -8.57 23.98 -25.00
CA HIS A 411 -7.38 24.80 -25.16
C HIS A 411 -6.44 24.24 -26.21
N LEU A 412 -6.23 22.92 -26.23
CA LEU A 412 -5.41 22.23 -27.22
C LEU A 412 -5.98 22.40 -28.64
N GLU A 413 -7.28 22.10 -28.82
CA GLU A 413 -7.99 22.19 -30.11
C GLU A 413 -8.00 23.63 -30.66
N ALA A 414 -8.05 24.61 -29.76
CA ALA A 414 -8.01 26.04 -30.12
C ALA A 414 -6.59 26.60 -30.29
N GLY A 415 -5.54 25.78 -30.11
CA GLY A 415 -4.14 26.22 -30.19
C GLY A 415 -3.72 27.23 -29.11
N ARG A 416 -4.40 27.26 -27.95
CA ARG A 416 -4.16 28.24 -26.88
C ARG A 416 -3.20 27.75 -25.79
N LEU A 417 -2.76 26.51 -25.81
CA LEU A 417 -1.74 26.01 -24.88
C LEU A 417 -0.38 26.61 -25.23
N ASN A 418 0.32 27.09 -24.19
CA ASN A 418 1.72 27.49 -24.33
C ASN A 418 2.63 26.26 -24.52
N GLU A 419 3.93 26.47 -24.68
CA GLU A 419 4.90 25.41 -24.92
C GLU A 419 4.94 24.37 -23.79
N VAL A 420 5.00 24.80 -22.52
CA VAL A 420 5.02 23.94 -21.34
C VAL A 420 3.73 23.12 -21.25
N GLN A 421 2.58 23.75 -21.43
CA GLN A 421 1.27 23.09 -21.34
C GLN A 421 1.05 22.05 -22.46
N ARG A 422 1.68 22.26 -23.62
CA ARG A 422 1.57 21.39 -24.78
C ARG A 422 2.43 20.14 -24.67
N GLN A 423 3.50 20.15 -23.85
CA GLN A 423 4.43 19.03 -23.73
C GLN A 423 3.72 17.70 -23.45
N TRP A 424 2.74 17.69 -22.56
CA TRP A 424 2.00 16.47 -22.20
C TRP A 424 1.14 15.90 -23.36
N PHE A 425 0.72 16.75 -24.30
CA PHE A 425 -0.06 16.38 -25.49
C PHE A 425 0.81 16.14 -26.74
N SER A 426 2.11 16.24 -26.60
CA SER A 426 3.07 16.03 -27.69
C SER A 426 3.73 14.65 -27.55
N GLU A 427 4.32 14.17 -28.66
CA GLU A 427 5.20 13.00 -28.62
C GLU A 427 6.32 13.23 -27.59
N ARG A 428 6.54 12.24 -26.73
CA ARG A 428 7.54 12.32 -25.68
C ARG A 428 8.94 12.00 -26.19
N PRO A 429 9.98 12.66 -25.66
CA PRO A 429 11.34 12.17 -25.78
C PRO A 429 11.47 10.75 -25.18
N ARG A 430 12.33 9.93 -25.79
CA ARG A 430 12.61 8.58 -25.25
C ARG A 430 13.25 8.63 -23.87
N GLU A 431 14.02 9.68 -23.60
CA GLU A 431 14.69 9.89 -22.34
C GLU A 431 14.37 11.26 -21.78
N MET A 432 14.10 11.32 -20.49
CA MET A 432 13.89 12.57 -19.77
C MET A 432 14.69 12.54 -18.48
N LEU A 433 15.36 13.65 -18.18
CA LEU A 433 16.10 13.87 -16.94
C LEU A 433 15.64 15.18 -16.32
N PHE A 434 15.28 15.13 -15.05
CA PHE A 434 14.82 16.28 -14.29
C PHE A 434 15.70 16.49 -13.04
N ASP A 435 16.06 17.74 -12.77
CA ASP A 435 16.60 18.19 -11.50
C ASP A 435 15.44 18.73 -10.66
N ILE A 436 14.91 17.90 -9.76
CA ILE A 436 13.67 18.16 -9.02
C ILE A 436 13.82 19.36 -8.06
N GLU A 437 15.03 19.61 -7.55
CA GLU A 437 15.28 20.74 -6.66
C GLU A 437 15.09 22.07 -7.38
N SER A 438 15.56 22.18 -8.63
CA SER A 438 15.43 23.39 -9.45
C SER A 438 14.17 23.41 -10.33
N ASP A 439 13.54 22.26 -10.57
CA ASP A 439 12.35 22.08 -11.40
C ASP A 439 11.33 21.11 -10.75
N PRO A 440 10.66 21.51 -9.65
CA PRO A 440 9.72 20.65 -8.94
C PRO A 440 8.47 20.29 -9.76
N HIS A 441 8.26 20.94 -10.89
CA HIS A 441 7.16 20.64 -11.81
C HIS A 441 7.54 19.75 -12.99
N GLU A 442 8.82 19.38 -13.12
CA GLU A 442 9.34 18.49 -14.18
C GLU A 442 8.90 18.94 -15.59
N ILE A 443 9.14 20.20 -15.87
CA ILE A 443 8.81 20.84 -17.16
C ILE A 443 10.03 21.12 -18.02
N ARG A 444 11.25 21.00 -17.44
CA ARG A 444 12.52 21.22 -18.12
C ARG A 444 13.33 19.92 -18.21
N ASN A 445 13.22 19.24 -19.35
CA ASN A 445 14.05 18.07 -19.62
C ASN A 445 15.50 18.50 -19.89
N VAL A 446 16.45 18.09 -19.04
CA VAL A 446 17.89 18.42 -19.14
C VAL A 446 18.74 17.25 -19.68
N VAL A 447 18.13 16.27 -20.32
CA VAL A 447 18.81 15.04 -20.80
C VAL A 447 19.93 15.33 -21.83
N GLU A 448 19.80 16.40 -22.61
CA GLU A 448 20.77 16.81 -23.63
C GLU A 448 21.79 17.83 -23.10
N ASP A 449 21.65 18.31 -21.87
CA ASP A 449 22.57 19.28 -21.29
C ASP A 449 23.87 18.57 -20.81
N PRO A 450 25.05 18.91 -21.38
CA PRO A 450 26.31 18.28 -20.99
C PRO A 450 26.65 18.43 -19.50
N ALA A 451 26.13 19.45 -18.82
CA ALA A 451 26.36 19.66 -17.39
C ALA A 451 25.83 18.50 -16.56
N TYR A 452 24.80 17.80 -17.03
CA TYR A 452 24.17 16.67 -16.35
C TYR A 452 24.65 15.30 -16.85
N ALA A 453 25.64 15.21 -17.75
CA ALA A 453 26.07 13.94 -18.35
C ALA A 453 26.52 12.88 -17.33
N VAL A 454 27.16 13.28 -16.22
CA VAL A 454 27.59 12.37 -15.15
C VAL A 454 26.37 11.80 -14.42
N VAL A 455 25.41 12.65 -14.08
CA VAL A 455 24.16 12.26 -13.42
C VAL A 455 23.34 11.33 -14.32
N LEU A 456 23.20 11.67 -15.59
CA LEU A 456 22.48 10.87 -16.58
C LEU A 456 23.04 9.44 -16.69
N ASN A 457 24.37 9.31 -16.83
CA ASN A 457 25.00 7.99 -16.92
C ASN A 457 24.84 7.17 -15.66
N ARG A 458 24.93 7.79 -14.49
CA ARG A 458 24.68 7.15 -13.19
C ARG A 458 23.23 6.63 -13.09
N LEU A 459 22.25 7.45 -13.44
CA LEU A 459 20.83 7.07 -13.35
C LEU A 459 20.43 6.03 -14.42
N ARG A 460 21.00 6.07 -15.62
CA ARG A 460 20.84 5.00 -16.63
C ARG A 460 21.33 3.65 -16.09
N ALA A 461 22.52 3.64 -15.49
CA ALA A 461 23.07 2.42 -14.89
C ALA A 461 22.21 1.93 -13.69
N ALA A 462 21.75 2.85 -12.85
CA ALA A 462 20.86 2.54 -11.73
C ALA A 462 19.51 1.98 -12.20
N LEU A 463 18.92 2.55 -13.25
CA LEU A 463 17.66 2.05 -13.83
C LEU A 463 17.84 0.61 -14.31
N GLN A 464 18.90 0.31 -15.06
CA GLN A 464 19.16 -1.04 -15.55
C GLN A 464 19.37 -2.02 -14.39
N ALA A 465 20.20 -1.66 -13.41
CA ALA A 465 20.44 -2.52 -12.25
C ALA A 465 19.17 -2.84 -11.44
N GLN A 466 18.29 -1.85 -11.27
CA GLN A 466 17.02 -2.07 -10.59
C GLN A 466 16.04 -2.91 -11.43
N SER A 467 15.98 -2.70 -12.74
CA SER A 467 15.17 -3.52 -13.65
C SER A 467 15.60 -4.99 -13.59
N ASP A 468 16.89 -5.26 -13.62
CA ASP A 468 17.45 -6.62 -13.51
C ASP A 468 17.13 -7.23 -12.13
N ALA A 469 17.30 -6.47 -11.05
CA ALA A 469 17.06 -6.93 -9.69
C ALA A 469 15.60 -7.31 -9.42
N VAL A 470 14.64 -6.63 -10.05
CA VAL A 470 13.20 -6.91 -9.90
C VAL A 470 12.65 -7.83 -11.00
N HIS A 471 13.50 -8.34 -11.87
CA HIS A 471 13.12 -9.18 -13.01
C HIS A 471 12.04 -8.52 -13.90
N ASP A 472 12.25 -7.25 -14.23
CA ASP A 472 11.38 -6.53 -15.13
C ASP A 472 11.64 -6.92 -16.59
N ASP A 473 10.99 -7.97 -17.04
CA ASP A 473 11.06 -8.49 -18.42
C ASP A 473 10.31 -7.63 -19.45
N SER A 474 10.01 -6.38 -19.15
CA SER A 474 9.12 -5.53 -19.96
C SER A 474 9.59 -5.26 -21.38
N ASP A 475 10.88 -5.45 -21.66
CA ASP A 475 11.45 -5.32 -23.00
C ASP A 475 11.06 -6.48 -23.93
N GLY A 476 9.78 -6.55 -24.31
CA GLY A 476 9.32 -7.49 -25.32
C GLY A 476 8.20 -8.42 -24.88
N ILE A 477 7.74 -8.36 -23.64
CA ILE A 477 6.61 -9.17 -23.20
C ILE A 477 5.31 -8.38 -23.36
N SER A 478 4.54 -8.74 -24.37
CA SER A 478 3.18 -8.21 -24.56
C SER A 478 2.23 -8.74 -23.48
N GLU A 479 1.13 -8.04 -23.23
CA GLU A 479 0.08 -8.49 -22.33
C GLU A 479 -0.50 -9.85 -22.72
N ALA A 480 -0.54 -10.17 -24.03
CA ALA A 480 -0.94 -11.49 -24.52
C ALA A 480 0.03 -12.61 -24.10
N VAL A 481 1.34 -12.32 -24.08
CA VAL A 481 2.35 -13.27 -23.57
C VAL A 481 2.22 -13.48 -22.06
N LEU A 482 1.93 -12.42 -21.30
CA LEU A 482 1.66 -12.54 -19.87
C LEU A 482 0.39 -13.34 -19.61
N ALA A 483 -0.67 -13.10 -20.38
CA ALA A 483 -1.93 -13.85 -20.28
C ALA A 483 -1.69 -15.34 -20.55
N GLU A 484 -0.96 -15.72 -21.58
CA GLU A 484 -0.61 -17.12 -21.87
C GLU A 484 0.29 -17.71 -20.79
N ARG A 485 1.24 -16.93 -20.22
CA ARG A 485 2.11 -17.38 -19.12
C ARG A 485 1.31 -17.70 -17.85
N PHE A 486 0.35 -16.84 -17.49
CA PHE A 486 -0.40 -16.96 -16.24
C PHE A 486 -1.67 -17.80 -16.38
N TRP A 487 -2.33 -17.74 -17.55
CA TRP A 487 -3.56 -18.48 -17.87
C TRP A 487 -3.41 -19.19 -19.22
N PRO A 488 -2.64 -20.31 -19.24
CA PRO A 488 -2.39 -21.05 -20.47
C PRO A 488 -3.69 -21.43 -21.20
N GLY A 489 -3.75 -21.15 -22.49
CA GLY A 489 -4.97 -21.35 -23.30
C GLY A 489 -6.15 -20.49 -22.86
N GLY A 490 -5.93 -19.36 -22.17
CA GLY A 490 -6.96 -18.46 -21.66
C GLY A 490 -7.76 -19.02 -20.49
N GLN A 491 -7.27 -20.08 -19.82
CA GLN A 491 -7.96 -20.70 -18.69
C GLN A 491 -7.21 -20.46 -17.38
N GLN A 492 -7.94 -19.95 -16.38
CA GLN A 492 -7.38 -19.77 -15.05
C GLN A 492 -6.94 -21.13 -14.45
N PRO A 493 -5.66 -21.30 -14.10
CA PRO A 493 -5.19 -22.51 -13.44
C PRO A 493 -5.90 -22.73 -12.10
N LYS A 494 -6.11 -23.98 -11.71
CA LYS A 494 -6.72 -24.36 -10.45
C LYS A 494 -5.66 -24.86 -9.47
N THR A 495 -5.74 -24.43 -8.23
CA THR A 495 -4.87 -24.89 -7.14
C THR A 495 -5.16 -26.36 -6.84
N ALA A 496 -4.12 -27.15 -6.59
CA ALA A 496 -4.28 -28.55 -6.18
C ALA A 496 -4.96 -28.63 -4.79
N SER A 497 -5.84 -29.63 -4.62
CA SER A 497 -6.54 -29.82 -3.36
C SER A 497 -5.60 -30.22 -2.23
N PRO A 498 -5.78 -29.71 -1.00
CA PRO A 498 -4.97 -30.10 0.14
C PRO A 498 -5.32 -31.52 0.59
N SER A 499 -4.43 -32.16 1.37
CA SER A 499 -4.70 -33.41 2.04
C SER A 499 -4.85 -33.21 3.55
N ILE A 500 -5.82 -33.94 4.17
CA ILE A 500 -6.03 -33.93 5.61
C ILE A 500 -5.45 -35.21 6.19
N GLN A 501 -4.44 -35.09 7.02
CA GLN A 501 -3.73 -36.18 7.68
C GLN A 501 -4.05 -36.20 9.19
N VAL A 502 -4.06 -37.37 9.81
CA VAL A 502 -4.13 -37.50 11.26
C VAL A 502 -2.77 -37.99 11.76
N ASP A 503 -2.14 -37.21 12.59
CA ASP A 503 -0.86 -37.55 13.20
C ASP A 503 -0.92 -37.25 14.70
N ALA A 504 -0.61 -38.25 15.52
CA ALA A 504 -0.56 -38.16 16.99
C ALA A 504 -1.79 -37.47 17.62
N GLY A 505 -3.01 -37.74 17.11
CA GLY A 505 -4.23 -37.13 17.60
C GLY A 505 -4.44 -35.67 17.19
N ARG A 506 -3.68 -35.18 16.19
CA ARG A 506 -3.87 -33.87 15.58
C ARG A 506 -4.22 -34.00 14.10
N LEU A 507 -4.99 -33.04 13.60
CA LEU A 507 -5.32 -32.91 12.19
C LEU A 507 -4.31 -31.96 11.55
N ARG A 508 -3.52 -32.48 10.62
CA ARG A 508 -2.57 -31.73 9.81
C ARG A 508 -3.13 -31.59 8.40
N ILE A 509 -3.24 -30.36 7.92
CA ILE A 509 -3.66 -30.08 6.55
C ILE A 509 -2.40 -29.69 5.76
N VAL A 510 -2.18 -30.34 4.62
CA VAL A 510 -0.97 -30.16 3.80
C VAL A 510 -1.38 -29.80 2.39
N SER A 511 -0.75 -28.79 1.83
CA SER A 511 -0.89 -28.37 0.44
C SER A 511 0.47 -28.31 -0.23
N ASP A 512 0.48 -28.53 -1.54
CA ASP A 512 1.68 -28.41 -2.36
C ASP A 512 1.96 -26.96 -2.79
N ASN A 513 3.18 -26.69 -3.26
CA ASN A 513 3.59 -25.46 -3.92
C ASN A 513 3.39 -24.16 -3.11
N GLY A 514 3.43 -24.22 -1.77
CA GLY A 514 3.34 -23.04 -0.92
C GLY A 514 1.98 -22.32 -0.98
N ALA A 515 0.90 -23.00 -1.43
CA ALA A 515 -0.44 -22.44 -1.38
C ALA A 515 -0.87 -22.21 0.07
N SER A 516 -1.67 -21.18 0.30
CA SER A 516 -2.33 -20.95 1.58
C SER A 516 -3.43 -21.98 1.78
N ILE A 517 -3.66 -22.38 3.01
CA ILE A 517 -4.72 -23.33 3.34
C ILE A 517 -5.79 -22.58 4.13
N GLU A 518 -7.00 -22.71 3.66
CA GLU A 518 -8.19 -22.25 4.37
C GLU A 518 -8.96 -23.45 4.86
N TYR A 519 -9.48 -23.38 6.09
CA TYR A 519 -10.33 -24.40 6.67
C TYR A 519 -11.57 -23.79 7.31
N ARG A 520 -12.59 -24.59 7.47
CA ARG A 520 -13.78 -24.24 8.26
C ARG A 520 -14.33 -25.49 8.96
N LEU A 521 -15.04 -25.25 10.04
CA LEU A 521 -15.82 -26.26 10.77
C LEU A 521 -17.30 -26.06 10.43
N ASP A 522 -17.96 -27.10 10.02
CA ASP A 522 -19.33 -27.07 9.50
C ASP A 522 -19.48 -26.06 8.36
N GLU A 523 -20.52 -25.23 8.37
CA GLU A 523 -20.72 -24.14 7.39
C GLU A 523 -20.22 -22.78 7.91
N GLY A 524 -19.31 -22.79 8.89
CA GLY A 524 -18.74 -21.58 9.46
C GLY A 524 -17.83 -20.80 8.47
N PRO A 525 -17.32 -19.63 8.88
CA PRO A 525 -16.44 -18.83 8.05
C PRO A 525 -15.11 -19.54 7.79
N TRP A 526 -14.52 -19.29 6.60
CA TRP A 526 -13.19 -19.76 6.28
C TRP A 526 -12.14 -19.08 7.15
N GLN A 527 -11.23 -19.85 7.71
CA GLN A 527 -10.12 -19.45 8.57
C GLN A 527 -8.79 -19.81 7.91
N LEU A 528 -7.75 -19.03 8.16
CA LEU A 528 -6.40 -19.37 7.75
C LEU A 528 -5.86 -20.52 8.61
N TYR A 529 -5.38 -21.57 7.97
CA TYR A 529 -4.71 -22.68 8.65
C TYR A 529 -3.25 -22.32 8.94
N THR A 530 -2.91 -22.20 10.20
CA THR A 530 -1.57 -21.81 10.67
C THR A 530 -0.81 -22.95 11.35
N GLY A 531 -1.46 -24.09 11.58
CA GLY A 531 -0.84 -25.24 12.23
C GLY A 531 -1.83 -26.35 12.62
N PRO A 532 -1.33 -27.48 13.16
CA PRO A 532 -2.15 -28.65 13.44
C PRO A 532 -3.30 -28.36 14.41
N LEU A 533 -4.52 -28.77 14.02
CA LEU A 533 -5.73 -28.67 14.83
C LEU A 533 -5.85 -29.88 15.77
N SER A 534 -6.42 -29.70 16.95
CA SER A 534 -6.73 -30.83 17.85
C SER A 534 -7.78 -31.75 17.23
N ALA A 535 -7.61 -33.06 17.35
CA ALA A 535 -8.60 -34.06 16.91
C ALA A 535 -9.16 -34.82 18.13
N PRO A 536 -10.42 -35.29 18.09
CA PRO A 536 -11.41 -35.00 17.04
C PRO A 536 -11.94 -33.57 17.15
N GLN A 537 -12.23 -32.96 15.99
CA GLN A 537 -12.99 -31.72 15.96
C GLN A 537 -14.48 -32.04 16.07
N PRO A 538 -15.27 -31.31 16.87
CA PRO A 538 -16.71 -31.39 16.77
C PRO A 538 -17.14 -30.80 15.42
N GLY A 539 -17.91 -31.58 14.64
CA GLY A 539 -18.41 -31.14 13.35
C GLY A 539 -17.56 -31.59 12.15
N ARG A 540 -18.00 -31.20 10.95
CA ARG A 540 -17.38 -31.50 9.68
C ARG A 540 -16.25 -30.52 9.39
N LEU A 541 -15.01 -31.02 9.29
CA LEU A 541 -13.88 -30.21 8.85
C LEU A 541 -13.87 -30.15 7.33
N GLU A 542 -13.82 -28.96 6.77
CA GLU A 542 -13.60 -28.71 5.35
C GLU A 542 -12.34 -27.85 5.16
N ALA A 543 -11.57 -28.15 4.09
CA ALA A 543 -10.38 -27.41 3.76
C ALA A 543 -10.25 -27.20 2.25
N ARG A 544 -9.60 -26.11 1.85
CA ARG A 544 -9.21 -25.81 0.47
C ARG A 544 -7.85 -25.14 0.44
N ALA A 545 -7.15 -25.27 -0.68
CA ALA A 545 -5.91 -24.57 -0.94
C ALA A 545 -6.14 -23.38 -1.85
N VAL A 546 -5.39 -22.30 -1.62
CA VAL A 546 -5.51 -21.02 -2.33
C VAL A 546 -4.12 -20.55 -2.76
N ARG A 547 -3.93 -20.33 -4.05
CA ARG A 547 -2.79 -19.64 -4.63
C ARG A 547 -3.26 -18.34 -5.28
N TYR A 548 -2.60 -17.23 -5.00
CA TYR A 548 -2.95 -15.94 -5.59
C TYR A 548 -2.88 -16.00 -7.12
N GLY A 549 -3.89 -15.45 -7.78
CA GLY A 549 -4.03 -15.45 -9.24
C GLY A 549 -4.60 -16.74 -9.84
N TRP A 550 -4.71 -17.83 -9.06
CA TRP A 550 -5.30 -19.10 -9.46
C TRP A 550 -6.70 -19.28 -8.85
N ALA A 551 -7.52 -20.10 -9.47
CA ALA A 551 -8.75 -20.55 -8.85
C ALA A 551 -8.45 -21.37 -7.59
N ALA A 552 -9.27 -21.22 -6.52
CA ALA A 552 -9.14 -22.04 -5.33
C ALA A 552 -9.33 -23.53 -5.69
N SER A 553 -8.71 -24.41 -4.90
CA SER A 553 -8.90 -25.86 -5.06
C SER A 553 -10.34 -26.29 -4.81
N ASP A 554 -10.65 -27.56 -5.14
CA ASP A 554 -11.84 -28.19 -4.59
C ASP A 554 -11.74 -28.30 -3.07
N VAL A 555 -12.91 -28.28 -2.42
CA VAL A 555 -13.02 -28.46 -0.99
C VAL A 555 -12.87 -29.95 -0.67
N VAL A 556 -11.98 -30.25 0.25
CA VAL A 556 -11.83 -31.58 0.83
C VAL A 556 -12.42 -31.58 2.24
N GLY A 557 -13.08 -32.66 2.64
CA GLY A 557 -13.72 -32.77 3.95
C GLY A 557 -13.31 -34.02 4.72
N LYS A 558 -13.46 -33.97 6.06
CA LYS A 558 -13.26 -35.12 6.94
C LYS A 558 -14.30 -35.13 8.05
#